data_5d18b360a5ead79226725c7430762782
#
_entry.id   5d18b360a5ead79226725c7430762782
#
_cell.length_a   1.000
_cell.length_b   1.000
_cell.length_c   1.000
_cell.angle_alpha   90.00
_cell.angle_beta   90.00
_cell.angle_gamma   90.00
#
_symmetry.space_group_name_H-M   'P 1'
#
loop_
_entity.id
_entity.type
_entity.pdbx_description
1 polymer ?
#
loop_
_entity_poly.entity_id
_entity_poly.type
_entity_poly.pdbx_seq_one_letter_code
_entity_poly.pdbx_strand_id
1 'polypeptide(L)'
;MYSDILVPTDGGESVGQVLEHTVDIAEGRDVTAHVLYVVDDRAFLAMDDEMHDEVLENLESEGQAAVTRVREALESEGIEVSTAISRGDPADCIVSYVEDAGIDLITMGTHAGEYEKNLLGSTSQKVVTKSAVPVLTVDVSGSSDEQE
;
A
#
# COMPACT_ATOMS: atom_id res chain seq x y z
N MET A 1 20.89 -3.84 1.38
CA MET A 1 20.38 -3.53 2.67
C MET A 1 19.16 -2.69 2.55
N TYR A 2 18.13 -3.02 3.25
CA TYR A 2 16.87 -2.29 3.13
C TYR A 2 16.86 -1.12 4.07
N SER A 3 16.77 0.08 3.54
CA SER A 3 16.68 1.27 4.36
C SER A 3 15.41 2.07 4.08
N ASP A 4 14.79 1.88 2.93
CA ASP A 4 13.55 2.58 2.60
C ASP A 4 12.54 1.57 2.08
N ILE A 5 11.50 1.32 2.85
CA ILE A 5 10.48 0.33 2.52
C ILE A 5 9.17 1.03 2.20
N LEU A 6 8.58 0.70 1.06
CA LEU A 6 7.30 1.27 0.68
C LEU A 6 6.18 0.35 1.10
N VAL A 7 5.18 0.90 1.76
CA VAL A 7 4.01 0.17 2.22
C VAL A 7 2.78 0.82 1.61
N PRO A 8 2.30 0.32 0.48
CA PRO A 8 1.05 0.84 -0.08
C PRO A 8 -0.13 0.35 0.75
N THR A 9 -1.12 1.19 0.92
CA THR A 9 -2.32 0.81 1.64
C THR A 9 -3.54 1.29 0.87
N ASP A 10 -4.58 0.49 0.88
CA ASP A 10 -5.86 0.88 0.29
C ASP A 10 -6.86 1.28 1.36
N GLY A 11 -6.41 1.39 2.59
CA GLY A 11 -7.30 1.77 3.67
C GLY A 11 -7.97 0.59 4.35
N GLY A 12 -7.75 -0.62 3.87
CA GLY A 12 -8.37 -1.79 4.47
C GLY A 12 -7.62 -2.27 5.69
N GLU A 13 -8.27 -3.12 6.44
CA GLU A 13 -7.68 -3.65 7.66
C GLU A 13 -6.63 -4.70 7.40
N SER A 14 -6.64 -5.29 6.23
CA SER A 14 -5.69 -6.34 5.93
C SER A 14 -4.26 -5.84 5.91
N VAL A 15 -4.06 -4.53 5.84
CA VAL A 15 -2.70 -3.98 5.88
C VAL A 15 -2.00 -4.39 7.18
N GLY A 16 -2.75 -4.68 8.23
CA GLY A 16 -2.13 -5.11 9.49
C GLY A 16 -1.25 -6.32 9.33
N GLN A 17 -1.62 -7.25 8.45
CA GLN A 17 -0.80 -8.43 8.24
C GLN A 17 0.47 -8.08 7.50
N VAL A 18 0.39 -7.13 6.57
CA VAL A 18 1.57 -6.66 5.87
C VAL A 18 2.52 -5.98 6.85
N LEU A 19 1.95 -5.22 7.80
CA LEU A 19 2.78 -4.50 8.75
C LEU A 19 3.56 -5.42 9.66
N GLU A 20 3.02 -6.57 9.99
CA GLU A 20 3.77 -7.52 10.80
C GLU A 20 5.07 -7.92 10.13
N HIS A 21 5.00 -8.17 8.83
CA HIS A 21 6.20 -8.52 8.09
C HIS A 21 7.12 -7.32 7.92
N THR A 22 6.56 -6.15 7.73
CA THR A 22 7.36 -4.94 7.59
C THR A 22 8.15 -4.66 8.86
N VAL A 23 7.49 -4.80 10.01
CA VAL A 23 8.15 -4.58 11.28
C VAL A 23 9.26 -5.61 11.49
N ASP A 24 8.99 -6.85 11.12
CA ASP A 24 9.99 -7.89 11.27
C ASP A 24 11.24 -7.60 10.44
N ILE A 25 11.04 -7.15 9.21
CA ILE A 25 12.16 -6.82 8.36
C ILE A 25 12.93 -5.61 8.89
N ALA A 26 12.21 -4.64 9.44
CA ALA A 26 12.84 -3.42 9.91
C ALA A 26 13.62 -3.61 11.21
N GLU A 27 13.36 -4.70 11.91
CA GLU A 27 13.95 -4.90 13.22
C GLU A 27 15.46 -4.97 13.12
N GLY A 28 16.14 -4.21 13.95
CA GLY A 28 17.59 -4.19 13.91
C GLY A 28 18.19 -3.40 12.78
N ARG A 29 17.38 -2.70 12.00
CA ARG A 29 17.85 -1.89 10.89
C ARG A 29 17.36 -0.47 11.06
N ASP A 30 18.05 0.43 10.40
CA ASP A 30 17.65 1.83 10.41
C ASP A 30 16.79 2.04 9.16
N VAL A 31 15.50 1.83 9.30
CA VAL A 31 14.57 1.82 8.18
C VAL A 31 13.59 2.97 8.30
N THR A 32 13.31 3.61 7.16
CA THR A 32 12.19 4.53 7.04
C THR A 32 11.11 3.82 6.24
N ALA A 33 9.90 3.78 6.77
CA ALA A 33 8.77 3.22 6.06
C ALA A 33 8.03 4.36 5.37
N HIS A 34 7.73 4.16 4.10
CA HIS A 34 6.97 5.14 3.33
C HIS A 34 5.59 4.56 3.12
N VAL A 35 4.57 5.21 3.64
CA VAL A 35 3.19 4.73 3.53
C VAL A 35 2.51 5.52 2.45
N LEU A 36 2.00 4.83 1.44
CA LEU A 36 1.43 5.46 0.26
C LEU A 36 -0.01 5.02 0.08
N TYR A 37 -0.89 5.98 -0.09
CA TYR A 37 -2.27 5.71 -0.48
C TYR A 37 -2.47 6.30 -1.87
N VAL A 38 -3.04 5.52 -2.78
CA VAL A 38 -3.27 6.01 -4.14
C VAL A 38 -4.77 6.16 -4.36
N VAL A 39 -5.18 7.34 -4.75
CA VAL A 39 -6.56 7.58 -5.17
C VAL A 39 -6.64 7.14 -6.63
N ASP A 40 -7.43 6.10 -6.88
CA ASP A 40 -7.54 5.53 -8.21
C ASP A 40 -8.50 6.39 -9.00
N ASP A 41 -7.96 7.23 -9.89
CA ASP A 41 -8.78 8.19 -10.58
C ASP A 41 -9.51 7.61 -11.77
N ARG A 42 -9.29 6.33 -12.08
CA ARG A 42 -10.03 5.71 -13.17
C ARG A 42 -11.52 5.66 -12.86
N ALA A 43 -11.88 5.65 -11.59
CA ALA A 43 -13.28 5.60 -11.20
C ALA A 43 -14.03 6.86 -11.55
N PHE A 44 -13.31 7.95 -11.84
CA PHE A 44 -13.97 9.23 -12.10
C PHE A 44 -14.31 9.47 -13.55
N LEU A 45 -13.86 8.60 -14.45
CA LEU A 45 -13.97 8.91 -15.87
C LEU A 45 -15.41 9.03 -16.35
N ALA A 46 -16.35 8.40 -15.68
CA ALA A 46 -17.73 8.46 -16.07
C ALA A 46 -18.57 9.42 -15.24
N MET A 47 -17.96 10.15 -14.34
CA MET A 47 -18.71 11.05 -13.48
C MET A 47 -18.75 12.44 -14.04
N ASP A 48 -19.78 13.20 -13.68
CA ASP A 48 -19.80 14.60 -14.07
C ASP A 48 -18.90 15.38 -13.10
N ASP A 49 -18.62 16.63 -13.45
CA ASP A 49 -17.61 17.39 -12.73
C ASP A 49 -17.95 17.64 -11.29
N GLU A 50 -19.22 17.85 -10.99
CA GLU A 50 -19.58 18.14 -9.62
C GLU A 50 -19.38 16.95 -8.73
N MET A 51 -19.79 15.78 -9.21
CA MET A 51 -19.61 14.59 -8.42
C MET A 51 -18.15 14.24 -8.33
N HIS A 52 -17.39 14.54 -9.38
CA HIS A 52 -15.97 14.24 -9.40
C HIS A 52 -15.24 14.92 -8.23
N ASP A 53 -15.50 16.20 -8.03
CA ASP A 53 -14.80 16.92 -6.98
C ASP A 53 -15.16 16.43 -5.60
N GLU A 54 -16.43 16.11 -5.39
CA GLU A 54 -16.87 15.65 -4.09
C GLU A 54 -16.31 14.29 -3.76
N VAL A 55 -16.31 13.37 -4.73
CA VAL A 55 -15.77 12.04 -4.51
C VAL A 55 -14.28 12.12 -4.29
N LEU A 56 -13.59 12.98 -5.03
CA LEU A 56 -12.15 13.13 -4.87
C LEU A 56 -11.81 13.61 -3.48
N GLU A 57 -12.53 14.61 -2.97
CA GLU A 57 -12.29 15.10 -1.62
C GLU A 57 -12.49 14.00 -0.60
N ASN A 58 -13.53 13.19 -0.78
CA ASN A 58 -13.81 12.11 0.15
C ASN A 58 -12.70 11.08 0.13
N LEU A 59 -12.21 10.74 -1.05
CA LEU A 59 -11.15 9.74 -1.16
C LEU A 59 -9.84 10.24 -0.60
N GLU A 60 -9.57 11.53 -0.77
CA GLU A 60 -8.36 12.08 -0.19
C GLU A 60 -8.43 12.11 1.31
N SER A 61 -9.61 12.38 1.85
CA SER A 61 -9.81 12.39 3.28
C SER A 61 -9.65 10.96 3.84
N GLU A 62 -10.20 9.97 3.14
CA GLU A 62 -10.03 8.59 3.55
C GLU A 62 -8.57 8.18 3.49
N GLY A 63 -7.85 8.68 2.48
CA GLY A 63 -6.45 8.38 2.33
C GLY A 63 -5.62 8.93 3.48
N GLN A 64 -5.92 10.17 3.90
CA GLN A 64 -5.22 10.74 5.03
C GLN A 64 -5.45 9.92 6.29
N ALA A 65 -6.68 9.49 6.52
CA ALA A 65 -6.97 8.67 7.68
C ALA A 65 -6.24 7.33 7.58
N ALA A 66 -6.19 6.75 6.38
CA ALA A 66 -5.54 5.47 6.19
C ALA A 66 -4.04 5.54 6.45
N VAL A 67 -3.36 6.53 5.87
CA VAL A 67 -1.92 6.62 6.07
C VAL A 67 -1.59 6.98 7.51
N THR A 68 -2.46 7.75 8.17
CA THR A 68 -2.22 8.11 9.58
C THR A 68 -2.31 6.87 10.46
N ARG A 69 -3.29 5.99 10.22
CA ARG A 69 -3.40 4.78 11.01
C ARG A 69 -2.17 3.90 10.86
N VAL A 70 -1.69 3.76 9.63
CA VAL A 70 -0.51 2.93 9.39
C VAL A 70 0.72 3.57 10.00
N ARG A 71 0.83 4.90 9.88
CA ARG A 71 1.96 5.59 10.48
C ARG A 71 2.00 5.37 11.98
N GLU A 72 0.86 5.51 12.63
CA GLU A 72 0.83 5.35 14.08
C GLU A 72 1.22 3.94 14.48
N ALA A 73 0.77 2.95 13.73
CA ALA A 73 1.12 1.57 14.04
C ALA A 73 2.62 1.34 13.89
N LEU A 74 3.22 1.88 12.85
CA LEU A 74 4.64 1.67 12.62
C LEU A 74 5.49 2.49 13.59
N GLU A 75 5.05 3.70 13.91
CA GLU A 75 5.79 4.52 14.86
C GLU A 75 5.76 3.91 16.25
N SER A 76 4.68 3.22 16.58
CA SER A 76 4.63 2.55 17.88
C SER A 76 5.67 1.43 17.98
N GLU A 77 6.18 0.97 16.85
CA GLU A 77 7.24 -0.04 16.83
C GLU A 77 8.63 0.59 16.67
N GLY A 78 8.70 1.91 16.76
CA GLY A 78 9.99 2.59 16.68
C GLY A 78 10.48 2.83 15.26
N ILE A 79 9.61 2.74 14.27
CA ILE A 79 10.01 2.91 12.87
C ILE A 79 9.70 4.33 12.42
N GLU A 80 10.65 4.95 11.75
CA GLU A 80 10.43 6.27 11.19
C GLU A 80 9.51 6.16 9.99
N VAL A 81 8.56 7.06 9.83
CA VAL A 81 7.53 6.94 8.80
C VAL A 81 7.39 8.23 8.01
N SER A 82 7.28 8.09 6.71
CA SER A 82 6.90 9.17 5.81
C SER A 82 5.61 8.77 5.13
N THR A 83 4.69 9.70 4.91
CA THR A 83 3.41 9.36 4.28
C THR A 83 3.22 10.17 3.02
N ALA A 84 2.45 9.60 2.08
CA ALA A 84 2.14 10.28 0.83
C ALA A 84 0.81 9.82 0.30
N ILE A 85 0.15 10.69 -0.44
CA ILE A 85 -1.07 10.36 -1.14
C ILE A 85 -0.87 10.74 -2.59
N SER A 86 -1.08 9.81 -3.50
CA SER A 86 -0.95 10.05 -4.93
C SER A 86 -2.28 9.79 -5.60
N ARG A 87 -2.38 10.17 -6.85
CA ARG A 87 -3.59 9.99 -7.60
C ARG A 87 -3.23 9.46 -8.98
N GLY A 88 -3.93 8.46 -9.43
CA GLY A 88 -3.68 7.87 -10.74
C GLY A 88 -3.89 6.38 -10.70
N ASP A 89 -3.25 5.67 -11.62
CA ASP A 89 -3.31 4.23 -11.62
C ASP A 89 -2.46 3.71 -10.46
N PRO A 90 -3.00 2.87 -9.59
CA PRO A 90 -2.26 2.48 -8.39
C PRO A 90 -0.90 1.85 -8.66
N ALA A 91 -0.82 0.93 -9.62
CA ALA A 91 0.46 0.28 -9.86
C ALA A 91 1.49 1.27 -10.40
N ASP A 92 1.06 2.17 -11.29
CA ASP A 92 1.99 3.15 -11.85
C ASP A 92 2.45 4.12 -10.78
N CYS A 93 1.56 4.51 -9.88
CA CYS A 93 1.95 5.42 -8.80
C CYS A 93 2.95 4.76 -7.87
N ILE A 94 2.75 3.48 -7.58
CA ILE A 94 3.68 2.75 -6.71
C ILE A 94 5.05 2.66 -7.36
N VAL A 95 5.10 2.31 -8.64
CA VAL A 95 6.38 2.16 -9.33
C VAL A 95 7.09 3.51 -9.45
N SER A 96 6.34 4.57 -9.71
CA SER A 96 6.95 5.91 -9.75
C SER A 96 7.49 6.33 -8.41
N TYR A 97 6.76 6.04 -7.35
CA TYR A 97 7.20 6.41 -6.01
C TYR A 97 8.51 5.71 -5.66
N VAL A 98 8.66 4.46 -6.09
CA VAL A 98 9.88 3.72 -5.84
C VAL A 98 11.08 4.47 -6.39
N GLU A 99 10.95 4.98 -7.60
CA GLU A 99 12.05 5.68 -8.22
C GLU A 99 12.28 7.04 -7.59
N ASP A 100 11.22 7.76 -7.33
CA ASP A 100 11.34 9.12 -6.84
C ASP A 100 11.86 9.18 -5.42
N ALA A 101 11.49 8.24 -4.59
CA ALA A 101 11.85 8.27 -3.19
C ALA A 101 13.02 7.35 -2.82
N GLY A 102 13.56 6.64 -3.80
CA GLY A 102 14.70 5.77 -3.53
C GLY A 102 14.34 4.56 -2.68
N ILE A 103 13.19 3.98 -2.96
CA ILE A 103 12.71 2.81 -2.23
C ILE A 103 13.53 1.59 -2.63
N ASP A 104 13.82 0.72 -1.68
CA ASP A 104 14.58 -0.49 -1.99
C ASP A 104 13.83 -1.78 -1.68
N LEU A 105 12.62 -1.68 -1.16
CA LEU A 105 11.78 -2.86 -0.94
C LEU A 105 10.32 -2.42 -0.86
N ILE A 106 9.43 -3.18 -1.47
CA ILE A 106 8.00 -2.94 -1.34
C ILE A 106 7.40 -4.08 -0.54
N THR A 107 6.58 -3.78 0.47
CA THR A 107 5.79 -4.80 1.16
C THR A 107 4.33 -4.48 0.93
N MET A 108 3.58 -5.41 0.38
CA MET A 108 2.19 -5.14 0.08
C MET A 108 1.36 -6.41 0.16
N GLY A 109 0.10 -6.25 0.41
CA GLY A 109 -0.81 -7.38 0.45
C GLY A 109 -1.29 -7.74 -0.94
N THR A 110 -1.66 -8.98 -1.12
CA THR A 110 -2.32 -9.37 -2.34
C THR A 110 -3.80 -9.16 -2.14
N HIS A 111 -4.46 -8.70 -3.17
CA HIS A 111 -5.88 -8.55 -3.08
C HIS A 111 -6.45 -9.53 -4.05
N ALA A 112 -6.26 -10.78 -3.77
CA ALA A 112 -6.57 -11.80 -4.69
C ALA A 112 -8.05 -11.96 -4.94
N GLY A 113 -8.87 -11.40 -4.17
CA GLY A 113 -10.28 -11.57 -4.33
C GLY A 113 -10.72 -12.87 -3.74
N GLU A 114 -12.02 -12.99 -3.57
CA GLU A 114 -12.54 -14.08 -2.86
C GLU A 114 -12.54 -15.32 -3.64
N TYR A 115 -12.52 -15.22 -4.95
CA TYR A 115 -12.67 -16.38 -5.77
C TYR A 115 -11.37 -16.98 -6.22
N GLU A 116 -10.27 -16.24 -6.10
CA GLU A 116 -9.03 -16.70 -6.68
C GLU A 116 -7.97 -16.78 -5.67
N LYS A 117 -7.92 -17.84 -4.99
CA LYS A 117 -6.90 -18.02 -4.00
C LYS A 117 -5.59 -18.21 -4.66
N ASN A 118 -4.56 -17.76 -4.01
CA ASN A 118 -3.19 -17.93 -4.47
C ASN A 118 -2.84 -17.12 -5.70
N LEU A 119 -3.71 -16.22 -6.10
CA LEU A 119 -3.39 -15.33 -7.19
C LEU A 119 -3.16 -13.93 -6.64
N LEU A 120 -2.29 -13.22 -7.28
CA LEU A 120 -2.10 -11.82 -6.92
C LEU A 120 -3.26 -11.01 -7.44
N GLY A 121 -3.63 -9.97 -6.73
CA GLY A 121 -4.59 -9.02 -7.24
C GLY A 121 -4.02 -8.27 -8.42
N SER A 122 -4.85 -7.53 -9.13
CA SER A 122 -4.40 -6.88 -10.35
C SER A 122 -3.31 -5.85 -10.08
N THR A 123 -3.44 -5.08 -9.02
CA THR A 123 -2.43 -4.10 -8.69
C THR A 123 -1.13 -4.78 -8.27
N SER A 124 -1.22 -5.80 -7.41
CA SER A 124 -0.02 -6.50 -6.97
C SER A 124 0.71 -7.13 -8.13
N GLN A 125 -0.03 -7.71 -9.05
CA GLN A 125 0.59 -8.37 -10.18
C GLN A 125 1.34 -7.37 -11.06
N LYS A 126 0.75 -6.21 -11.30
CA LYS A 126 1.41 -5.18 -12.08
C LYS A 126 2.65 -4.65 -11.37
N VAL A 127 2.57 -4.48 -10.08
CA VAL A 127 3.71 -3.98 -9.32
C VAL A 127 4.86 -4.98 -9.37
N VAL A 128 4.55 -6.25 -9.16
CA VAL A 128 5.58 -7.28 -9.21
C VAL A 128 6.25 -7.31 -10.58
N THR A 129 5.46 -7.17 -11.63
CA THR A 129 5.99 -7.22 -12.98
C THR A 129 6.84 -6.01 -13.31
N LYS A 130 6.45 -4.83 -12.83
CA LYS A 130 7.13 -3.60 -13.25
C LYS A 130 8.17 -3.09 -12.29
N SER A 131 8.22 -3.63 -11.10
CA SER A 131 9.10 -3.06 -10.06
C SER A 131 10.56 -3.36 -10.34
N ALA A 132 11.41 -2.36 -10.09
CA ALA A 132 12.84 -2.54 -10.18
C ALA A 132 13.44 -3.02 -8.86
N VAL A 133 12.64 -3.12 -7.81
CA VAL A 133 13.12 -3.55 -6.50
C VAL A 133 12.31 -4.75 -6.04
N PRO A 134 12.80 -5.50 -5.06
CA PRO A 134 12.05 -6.66 -4.57
C PRO A 134 10.68 -6.28 -4.01
N VAL A 135 9.72 -7.16 -4.19
CA VAL A 135 8.36 -6.95 -3.69
C VAL A 135 8.03 -8.16 -2.82
N LEU A 136 7.75 -7.90 -1.56
CA LEU A 136 7.29 -8.93 -0.65
C LEU A 136 5.78 -8.87 -0.64
N THR A 137 5.13 -9.89 -1.17
CA THR A 137 3.67 -9.92 -1.17
C THR A 137 3.20 -10.79 -0.03
N VAL A 138 2.19 -10.33 0.68
CA VAL A 138 1.63 -11.03 1.81
C VAL A 138 0.21 -11.42 1.45
N ASP A 139 -0.08 -12.71 1.54
CA ASP A 139 -1.41 -13.19 1.19
C ASP A 139 -2.34 -12.87 2.34
N VAL A 140 -3.16 -11.85 2.16
CA VAL A 140 -4.06 -11.41 3.19
C VAL A 140 -5.44 -12.01 3.04
N SER A 141 -5.74 -12.59 1.88
CA SER A 141 -7.10 -13.03 1.64
C SER A 141 -7.42 -14.32 2.36
N GLY A 142 -6.43 -15.13 2.66
CA GLY A 142 -6.72 -16.39 3.28
C GLY A 142 -6.54 -16.42 4.76
N SER A 143 -6.03 -15.35 5.35
CA SER A 143 -5.63 -15.43 6.71
C SER A 143 -6.78 -15.58 7.65
N SER A 144 -7.91 -15.01 7.32
CA SER A 144 -9.03 -15.11 8.22
C SER A 144 -9.61 -16.51 8.26
N ASP A 145 -9.27 -17.32 7.31
CA ASP A 145 -9.81 -18.65 7.29
C ASP A 145 -9.12 -19.56 8.22
N GLU A 146 -7.99 -19.18 8.65
CA GLU A 146 -7.30 -20.03 9.48
C GLU A 146 -7.76 -20.12 10.79
N GLN A 147 -8.70 -19.34 11.11
CA GLN A 147 -9.24 -19.45 12.37
C GLN A 147 -9.82 -20.73 12.61
N GLU A 148 -10.15 -21.42 11.61
CA GLU A 148 -10.77 -22.64 11.82
C GLU A 148 -9.92 -23.70 12.26
#